data_2cdd1e156be2da7128e4de5153e15929
#
_entry.id   2cdd1e156be2da7128e4de5153e15929
#
_cell.length_a   1.000
_cell.length_b   1.000
_cell.length_c   1.000
_cell.angle_alpha   90.00
_cell.angle_beta   90.00
_cell.angle_gamma   90.00
#
_symmetry.space_group_name_H-M   'P 1'
#
loop_
_entity.id
_entity.type
_entity.pdbx_description
1 polymer ?
#
loop_
_entity_poly.entity_id
_entity_poly.type
_entity_poly.pdbx_seq_one_letter_code
_entity_poly.pdbx_strand_id
1 'polypeptide(L)'
;MKWLREDADAIVSAGIKAVLPDEAVKRAIKDMPAPKGRLILIAAGKAAWQMAKAATDCVKVDGGVVVTKYDHVREELPGIACYEAGHPVPDQNGFDATAKALDAVCDLSEDDTVLFLLSGGGSALFEAPLIPGEELQDITKQLLACGADIVEINTIRKRLSRV
;
A
#
# COMPACT_ATOMS: atom_id res chain seq x y z
N MET A 1 42.32 3.34 0.16
CA MET A 1 41.02 4.03 0.29
C MET A 1 39.93 3.54 -0.69
N LYS A 2 40.28 3.04 -1.89
CA LYS A 2 39.29 2.51 -2.86
C LYS A 2 38.50 1.32 -2.31
N TRP A 3 39.16 0.42 -1.62
CA TRP A 3 38.57 -0.77 -0.98
C TRP A 3 37.50 -0.47 0.09
N LEU A 4 37.76 0.51 0.97
CA LEU A 4 36.81 0.89 2.02
C LEU A 4 35.49 1.42 1.43
N ARG A 5 35.56 2.06 0.27
CA ARG A 5 34.35 2.54 -0.42
C ARG A 5 33.59 1.38 -1.08
N GLU A 6 34.30 0.47 -1.72
CA GLU A 6 33.71 -0.73 -2.33
C GLU A 6 33.07 -1.61 -1.27
N ASP A 7 33.71 -1.81 -0.12
CA ASP A 7 33.14 -2.55 1.02
C ASP A 7 31.92 -1.85 1.62
N ALA A 8 31.97 -0.52 1.77
CA ALA A 8 30.84 0.26 2.27
C ALA A 8 29.66 0.19 1.29
N ASP A 9 29.89 0.33 0.00
CA ASP A 9 28.85 0.22 -1.04
C ASP A 9 28.24 -1.19 -1.07
N ALA A 10 29.03 -2.23 -0.87
CA ALA A 10 28.58 -3.61 -0.80
C ALA A 10 27.70 -3.84 0.44
N ILE A 11 28.11 -3.34 1.62
CA ILE A 11 27.35 -3.44 2.87
C ILE A 11 26.02 -2.69 2.75
N VAL A 12 26.03 -1.45 2.26
CA VAL A 12 24.80 -0.65 2.08
C VAL A 12 23.87 -1.33 1.09
N SER A 13 24.38 -1.80 -0.04
CA SER A 13 23.57 -2.49 -1.06
C SER A 13 22.97 -3.78 -0.52
N ALA A 14 23.73 -4.56 0.24
CA ALA A 14 23.21 -5.77 0.89
C ALA A 14 22.13 -5.45 1.94
N GLY A 15 22.34 -4.40 2.74
CA GLY A 15 21.36 -3.93 3.71
C GLY A 15 20.05 -3.48 3.06
N ILE A 16 20.13 -2.68 1.99
CA ILE A 16 18.95 -2.25 1.23
C ILE A 16 18.23 -3.47 0.65
N LYS A 17 18.95 -4.38 0.00
CA LYS A 17 18.37 -5.58 -0.58
C LYS A 17 17.67 -6.47 0.45
N ALA A 18 18.21 -6.57 1.64
CA ALA A 18 17.65 -7.38 2.72
C ALA A 18 16.30 -6.86 3.25
N VAL A 19 16.02 -5.56 3.10
CA VAL A 19 14.77 -4.93 3.58
C VAL A 19 13.77 -4.65 2.45
N LEU A 20 14.08 -4.98 1.19
CA LEU A 20 13.11 -4.90 0.11
C LEU A 20 11.94 -5.86 0.37
N PRO A 21 10.71 -5.46 0.01
CA PRO A 21 9.51 -6.23 0.35
C PRO A 21 9.37 -7.54 -0.43
N ASP A 22 10.05 -7.69 -1.56
CA ASP A 22 9.88 -8.81 -2.49
C ASP A 22 10.05 -10.17 -1.81
N GLU A 23 11.18 -10.36 -1.12
CA GLU A 23 11.47 -11.65 -0.46
C GLU A 23 10.58 -11.88 0.78
N ALA A 24 10.15 -10.82 1.44
CA ALA A 24 9.20 -10.92 2.55
C ALA A 24 7.82 -11.38 2.06
N VAL A 25 7.33 -10.80 0.97
CA VAL A 25 6.06 -11.19 0.34
C VAL A 25 6.12 -12.63 -0.17
N LYS A 26 7.19 -13.02 -0.88
CA LYS A 26 7.38 -14.38 -1.36
C LYS A 26 7.36 -15.41 -0.23
N ARG A 27 8.03 -15.12 0.90
CA ARG A 27 7.98 -16.00 2.08
C ARG A 27 6.59 -16.10 2.67
N ALA A 28 5.89 -14.97 2.85
CA ALA A 28 4.55 -14.96 3.41
C ALA A 28 3.54 -15.74 2.55
N ILE A 29 3.62 -15.59 1.23
CA ILE A 29 2.76 -16.32 0.29
C ILE A 29 3.04 -17.83 0.33
N LYS A 30 4.30 -18.25 0.46
CA LYS A 30 4.66 -19.65 0.56
C LYS A 30 4.01 -20.36 1.77
N ASP A 31 3.84 -19.61 2.86
CA ASP A 31 3.23 -20.10 4.09
C ASP A 31 1.70 -19.89 4.13
N MET A 32 1.13 -19.23 3.12
CA MET A 32 -0.29 -18.96 3.02
C MET A 32 -1.04 -20.23 2.60
N PRO A 33 -2.19 -20.53 3.24
CA PRO A 33 -3.06 -21.60 2.78
C PRO A 33 -3.50 -21.38 1.32
N ALA A 34 -3.60 -22.45 0.55
CA ALA A 34 -4.10 -22.35 -0.82
C ALA A 34 -5.55 -21.83 -0.83
N PRO A 35 -5.87 -20.77 -1.59
CA PRO A 35 -7.23 -20.28 -1.73
C PRO A 35 -8.15 -21.36 -2.27
N LYS A 36 -9.35 -21.49 -1.72
CA LYS A 36 -10.37 -22.42 -2.23
C LYS A 36 -11.19 -21.77 -3.36
N GLY A 37 -11.47 -20.47 -3.24
CA GLY A 37 -12.17 -19.64 -4.21
C GLY A 37 -11.24 -18.64 -4.88
N ARG A 38 -11.73 -17.44 -5.16
CA ARG A 38 -10.96 -16.35 -5.74
C ARG A 38 -9.91 -15.82 -4.76
N LEU A 39 -8.76 -15.40 -5.28
CA LEU A 39 -7.77 -14.64 -4.53
C LEU A 39 -7.81 -13.19 -5.00
N ILE A 40 -8.28 -12.30 -4.16
CA ILE A 40 -8.33 -10.86 -4.41
C ILE A 40 -7.15 -10.17 -3.70
N LEU A 41 -6.35 -9.42 -4.45
CA LEU A 41 -5.20 -8.70 -3.91
C LEU A 41 -5.55 -7.23 -3.70
N ILE A 42 -5.38 -6.75 -2.48
CA ILE A 42 -5.42 -5.33 -2.16
C ILE A 42 -4.04 -4.94 -1.63
N ALA A 43 -3.43 -3.91 -2.22
CA ALA A 43 -2.15 -3.42 -1.75
C ALA A 43 -2.19 -1.90 -1.56
N ALA A 44 -1.69 -1.42 -0.42
CA ALA A 44 -1.68 0.01 -0.10
C ALA A 44 -0.34 0.46 0.50
N GLY A 45 0.11 1.65 0.10
CA GLY A 45 1.33 2.25 0.62
C GLY A 45 2.42 2.47 -0.44
N LYS A 46 3.54 3.03 -0.02
CA LYS A 46 4.63 3.43 -0.94
C LYS A 46 5.30 2.26 -1.68
N ALA A 47 5.29 1.07 -1.11
CA ALA A 47 5.82 -0.15 -1.74
C ALA A 47 4.71 -1.07 -2.29
N ALA A 48 3.45 -0.61 -2.32
CA ALA A 48 2.30 -1.43 -2.68
C ALA A 48 2.44 -2.08 -4.06
N TRP A 49 2.88 -1.34 -5.06
CA TRP A 49 3.09 -1.87 -6.40
C TRP A 49 4.16 -2.99 -6.41
N GLN A 50 5.30 -2.75 -5.75
CA GLN A 50 6.38 -3.74 -5.68
C GLN A 50 5.96 -5.01 -4.94
N MET A 51 5.19 -4.87 -3.84
CA MET A 51 4.65 -5.99 -3.09
C MET A 51 3.63 -6.79 -3.93
N ALA A 52 2.74 -6.08 -4.64
CA ALA A 52 1.76 -6.70 -5.53
C ALA A 52 2.45 -7.46 -6.67
N LYS A 53 3.48 -6.87 -7.30
CA LYS A 53 4.29 -7.54 -8.32
C LYS A 53 4.92 -8.83 -7.79
N ALA A 54 5.55 -8.77 -6.62
CA ALA A 54 6.15 -9.94 -5.99
C ALA A 54 5.10 -11.04 -5.67
N ALA A 55 3.89 -10.63 -5.29
CA ALA A 55 2.78 -11.57 -5.04
C ALA A 55 2.30 -12.24 -6.32
N THR A 56 2.08 -11.48 -7.39
CA THR A 56 1.62 -12.01 -8.68
C THR A 56 2.64 -12.92 -9.36
N ASP A 57 3.91 -12.77 -9.05
CA ASP A 57 4.98 -13.67 -9.52
C ASP A 57 4.95 -15.04 -8.78
N CYS A 58 4.26 -15.14 -7.63
CA CYS A 58 4.25 -16.34 -6.80
C CYS A 58 2.92 -17.08 -6.81
N VAL A 59 1.80 -16.36 -6.97
CA VAL A 59 0.45 -16.96 -6.90
C VAL A 59 -0.45 -16.31 -7.94
N LYS A 60 -1.36 -17.10 -8.49
CA LYS A 60 -2.39 -16.57 -9.38
C LYS A 60 -3.38 -15.74 -8.57
N VAL A 61 -3.54 -14.49 -8.97
CA VAL A 61 -4.52 -13.54 -8.41
C VAL A 61 -5.67 -13.40 -9.41
N ASP A 62 -6.91 -13.43 -8.93
CA ASP A 62 -8.10 -13.36 -9.79
C ASP A 62 -8.58 -11.91 -10.02
N GLY A 63 -8.09 -10.98 -9.22
CA GLY A 63 -8.33 -9.55 -9.36
C GLY A 63 -7.72 -8.77 -8.22
N GLY A 64 -7.68 -7.45 -8.33
CA GLY A 64 -7.16 -6.66 -7.23
C GLY A 64 -7.02 -5.18 -7.50
N VAL A 65 -6.66 -4.46 -6.45
CA VAL A 65 -6.42 -3.02 -6.46
C VAL A 65 -5.12 -2.69 -5.74
N VAL A 66 -4.30 -1.88 -6.38
CA VAL A 66 -3.07 -1.31 -5.82
C VAL A 66 -3.25 0.19 -5.68
N VAL A 67 -2.98 0.74 -4.50
CA VAL A 67 -2.95 2.19 -4.27
C VAL A 67 -1.57 2.57 -3.76
N THR A 68 -0.84 3.33 -4.56
CA THR A 68 0.53 3.74 -4.24
C THR A 68 0.72 5.24 -4.46
N LYS A 69 1.88 5.75 -4.09
CA LYS A 69 2.24 7.15 -4.29
C LYS A 69 2.49 7.40 -5.78
N TYR A 70 2.26 8.65 -6.24
CA TYR A 70 2.63 9.10 -7.59
C TYR A 70 4.06 8.70 -7.98
N ASP A 71 4.23 8.31 -9.24
CA ASP A 71 5.49 7.86 -9.85
C ASP A 71 6.03 6.53 -9.27
N HIS A 72 5.18 5.71 -8.65
CA HIS A 72 5.56 4.41 -8.09
C HIS A 72 5.01 3.21 -8.86
N VAL A 73 4.04 3.38 -9.75
CA VAL A 73 3.61 2.34 -10.70
C VAL A 73 4.63 2.28 -11.83
N ARG A 74 5.21 1.10 -12.08
CA ARG A 74 6.27 0.92 -13.08
C ARG A 74 5.78 0.27 -14.35
N GLU A 75 4.84 -0.65 -14.23
CA GLU A 75 4.23 -1.39 -15.35
C GLU A 75 2.83 -1.85 -14.95
N GLU A 76 2.03 -2.26 -15.92
CA GLU A 76 0.73 -2.87 -15.68
C GLU A 76 0.88 -4.25 -15.03
N LEU A 77 0.03 -4.55 -14.07
CA LEU A 77 -0.07 -5.87 -13.48
C LEU A 77 -1.34 -6.55 -14.01
N PRO A 78 -1.23 -7.69 -14.70
CA PRO A 78 -2.39 -8.36 -15.31
C PRO A 78 -3.50 -8.64 -14.29
N GLY A 79 -4.71 -8.17 -14.58
CA GLY A 79 -5.88 -8.35 -13.71
C GLY A 79 -5.92 -7.47 -12.45
N ILE A 80 -4.97 -6.57 -12.27
CA ILE A 80 -4.90 -5.67 -11.11
C ILE A 80 -4.97 -4.22 -11.56
N ALA A 81 -5.91 -3.47 -10.99
CA ALA A 81 -6.01 -2.04 -11.21
C ALA A 81 -5.03 -1.28 -10.31
N CYS A 82 -4.08 -0.56 -10.91
CA CYS A 82 -3.08 0.22 -10.17
C CYS A 82 -3.46 1.70 -10.20
N TYR A 83 -3.50 2.32 -9.02
CA TYR A 83 -3.81 3.74 -8.82
C TYR A 83 -2.68 4.44 -8.09
N GLU A 84 -2.45 5.69 -8.47
CA GLU A 84 -1.50 6.57 -7.82
C GLU A 84 -2.23 7.72 -7.14
N ALA A 85 -1.76 8.10 -5.94
CA ALA A 85 -2.43 9.04 -5.06
C ALA A 85 -1.45 9.90 -4.25
N GLY A 86 -1.97 10.95 -3.63
CA GLY A 86 -1.23 11.91 -2.83
C GLY A 86 -0.71 11.34 -1.50
N HIS A 87 0.51 11.71 -1.18
CA HIS A 87 1.15 11.40 0.10
C HIS A 87 2.16 12.50 0.45
N PRO A 88 2.22 13.05 1.67
CA PRO A 88 1.53 12.63 2.91
C PRO A 88 0.09 13.15 3.08
N VAL A 89 -0.36 14.06 2.23
CA VAL A 89 -1.75 14.54 2.24
C VAL A 89 -2.55 13.68 1.29
N PRO A 90 -3.64 13.03 1.74
CA PRO A 90 -4.51 12.26 0.87
C PRO A 90 -5.19 13.16 -0.17
N ASP A 91 -5.57 12.61 -1.31
CA ASP A 91 -6.25 13.34 -2.37
C ASP A 91 -7.43 12.54 -2.95
N GLN A 92 -8.16 13.15 -3.89
CA GLN A 92 -9.34 12.53 -4.50
C GLN A 92 -8.99 11.20 -5.19
N ASN A 93 -7.82 11.11 -5.83
CA ASN A 93 -7.40 9.87 -6.47
C ASN A 93 -7.27 8.71 -5.46
N GLY A 94 -6.75 9.02 -4.27
CA GLY A 94 -6.66 8.05 -3.16
C GLY A 94 -8.04 7.63 -2.64
N PHE A 95 -8.97 8.58 -2.50
CA PHE A 95 -10.35 8.28 -2.07
C PHE A 95 -11.07 7.39 -3.08
N ASP A 96 -10.98 7.71 -4.37
CA ASP A 96 -11.59 6.94 -5.45
C ASP A 96 -10.97 5.53 -5.55
N ALA A 97 -9.65 5.44 -5.43
CA ALA A 97 -8.94 4.16 -5.44
C ALA A 97 -9.32 3.28 -4.25
N THR A 98 -9.46 3.88 -3.06
CA THR A 98 -9.91 3.17 -1.85
C THR A 98 -11.34 2.67 -2.00
N ALA A 99 -12.25 3.49 -2.57
CA ALA A 99 -13.61 3.05 -2.87
C ALA A 99 -13.61 1.82 -3.79
N LYS A 100 -12.81 1.83 -4.87
CA LYS A 100 -12.67 0.68 -5.78
C LYS A 100 -12.08 -0.55 -5.10
N ALA A 101 -11.16 -0.38 -4.15
CA ALA A 101 -10.63 -1.49 -3.38
C ALA A 101 -11.68 -2.10 -2.45
N LEU A 102 -12.52 -1.27 -1.82
CA LEU A 102 -13.64 -1.74 -1.00
C LEU A 102 -14.70 -2.44 -1.85
N ASP A 103 -15.02 -1.90 -3.03
CA ASP A 103 -15.94 -2.54 -3.97
C ASP A 103 -15.44 -3.90 -4.44
N ALA A 104 -14.13 -4.05 -4.67
CA ALA A 104 -13.53 -5.31 -5.09
C ALA A 104 -13.67 -6.44 -4.06
N VAL A 105 -13.96 -6.11 -2.80
CA VAL A 105 -14.13 -7.07 -1.70
C VAL A 105 -15.55 -7.11 -1.12
N CYS A 106 -16.51 -6.41 -1.72
CA CYS A 106 -17.87 -6.35 -1.17
C CYS A 106 -18.71 -7.60 -1.47
N ASP A 107 -18.38 -8.33 -2.54
CA ASP A 107 -19.13 -9.51 -3.01
C ASP A 107 -18.24 -10.77 -3.02
N LEU A 108 -17.73 -11.11 -1.83
CA LEU A 108 -16.92 -12.30 -1.62
C LEU A 108 -17.73 -13.43 -0.98
N SER A 109 -17.39 -14.65 -1.36
CA SER A 109 -17.90 -15.88 -0.71
C SER A 109 -16.99 -16.31 0.45
N GLU A 110 -17.44 -17.27 1.24
CA GLU A 110 -16.65 -17.86 2.34
C GLU A 110 -15.38 -18.60 1.86
N ASP A 111 -15.34 -19.00 0.59
CA ASP A 111 -14.18 -19.65 -0.01
C ASP A 111 -13.17 -18.68 -0.61
N ASP A 112 -13.54 -17.41 -0.81
CA ASP A 112 -12.67 -16.40 -1.37
C ASP A 112 -11.66 -15.91 -0.32
N THR A 113 -10.50 -15.48 -0.78
CA THR A 113 -9.41 -15.01 0.07
C THR A 113 -9.01 -13.60 -0.33
N VAL A 114 -8.82 -12.72 0.64
CA VAL A 114 -8.24 -11.38 0.42
C VAL A 114 -6.80 -11.39 0.92
N LEU A 115 -5.87 -11.10 0.02
CA LEU A 115 -4.48 -10.82 0.36
C LEU A 115 -4.29 -9.31 0.47
N PHE A 116 -4.20 -8.80 1.71
CA PHE A 116 -3.97 -7.38 1.97
C PHE A 116 -2.50 -7.11 2.25
N LEU A 117 -1.83 -6.36 1.36
CA LEU A 117 -0.41 -6.00 1.44
C LEU A 117 -0.28 -4.53 1.83
N LEU A 118 0.17 -4.28 3.06
CA LEU A 118 0.29 -2.92 3.60
C LEU A 118 1.75 -2.52 3.79
N SER A 119 2.12 -1.35 3.28
CA SER A 119 3.43 -0.75 3.49
C SER A 119 3.34 0.67 4.05
N GLY A 120 4.48 1.29 4.33
CA GLY A 120 4.53 2.64 4.88
C GLY A 120 3.80 3.67 4.00
N GLY A 121 3.08 4.58 4.64
CA GLY A 121 2.26 5.60 3.98
C GLY A 121 0.81 5.18 3.69
N GLY A 122 0.40 3.98 4.10
CA GLY A 122 -0.92 3.45 3.86
C GLY A 122 -2.05 4.36 4.32
N SER A 123 -1.96 4.97 5.49
CA SER A 123 -3.01 5.86 6.02
C SER A 123 -3.35 7.07 5.14
N ALA A 124 -2.41 7.56 4.32
CA ALA A 124 -2.70 8.64 3.39
C ALA A 124 -3.16 8.12 2.02
N LEU A 125 -2.63 6.98 1.62
CA LEU A 125 -2.87 6.37 0.31
C LEU A 125 -4.13 5.51 0.27
N PHE A 126 -4.57 4.98 1.43
CA PHE A 126 -5.76 4.15 1.57
C PHE A 126 -6.70 4.81 2.59
N GLU A 127 -7.50 5.75 2.09
CA GLU A 127 -8.34 6.61 2.92
C GLU A 127 -9.78 6.65 2.39
N ALA A 128 -10.75 6.44 3.27
CA ALA A 128 -12.17 6.57 2.98
C ALA A 128 -12.79 7.59 3.94
N PRO A 129 -12.84 8.89 3.58
CA PRO A 129 -13.23 9.94 4.49
C PRO A 129 -14.70 9.86 4.89
N LEU A 130 -14.98 10.19 6.16
CA LEU A 130 -16.33 10.37 6.73
C LEU A 130 -16.85 11.80 6.57
N ILE A 131 -15.98 12.72 6.16
CA ILE A 131 -16.25 14.13 5.92
C ILE A 131 -15.91 14.46 4.47
N PRO A 132 -16.26 15.62 3.93
CA PRO A 132 -15.81 16.04 2.61
C PRO A 132 -14.29 15.91 2.44
N GLY A 133 -13.84 15.36 1.33
CA GLY A 133 -12.41 15.08 1.10
C GLY A 133 -11.52 16.31 1.20
N GLU A 134 -12.02 17.46 0.74
CA GLU A 134 -11.31 18.75 0.84
C GLU A 134 -11.09 19.17 2.30
N GLU A 135 -12.07 18.94 3.17
CA GLU A 135 -11.95 19.23 4.60
C GLU A 135 -10.91 18.30 5.26
N LEU A 136 -10.92 17.01 4.92
CA LEU A 136 -9.91 16.07 5.43
C LEU A 136 -8.49 16.45 4.97
N GLN A 137 -8.35 16.91 3.73
CA GLN A 137 -7.08 17.42 3.22
C GLN A 137 -6.60 18.64 3.98
N ASP A 138 -7.49 19.59 4.23
CA ASP A 138 -7.16 20.80 4.97
C ASP A 138 -6.77 20.49 6.42
N ILE A 139 -7.56 19.68 7.12
CA ILE A 139 -7.23 19.21 8.47
C ILE A 139 -5.85 18.53 8.48
N THR A 140 -5.58 17.65 7.51
CA THR A 140 -4.29 16.96 7.43
C THR A 140 -3.13 17.94 7.22
N LYS A 141 -3.29 18.93 6.36
CA LYS A 141 -2.28 20.00 6.14
C LYS A 141 -2.04 20.82 7.42
N GLN A 142 -3.09 21.17 8.14
CA GLN A 142 -2.98 21.92 9.39
C GLN A 142 -2.26 21.09 10.46
N LEU A 143 -2.58 19.81 10.62
CA LEU A 143 -1.91 18.90 11.55
C LEU A 143 -0.40 18.76 11.25
N LEU A 144 -0.04 18.65 9.98
CA LEU A 144 1.35 18.61 9.56
C LEU A 144 2.07 19.96 9.81
N ALA A 145 1.39 21.08 9.60
CA ALA A 145 1.96 22.42 9.73
C ALA A 145 2.14 22.85 11.20
N CYS A 146 1.26 22.43 12.11
CA CYS A 146 1.37 22.78 13.52
C CYS A 146 2.42 21.96 14.30
N GLY A 147 3.06 20.98 13.65
CA GLY A 147 4.08 20.14 14.27
C GLY A 147 3.53 19.08 15.21
N ALA A 148 2.26 18.69 15.02
CA ALA A 148 1.66 17.58 15.76
C ALA A 148 2.47 16.29 15.54
N ASP A 149 2.63 15.50 16.58
CA ASP A 149 3.28 14.22 16.46
C ASP A 149 2.38 13.17 15.77
N ILE A 150 2.97 12.04 15.41
CA ILE A 150 2.25 11.01 14.65
C ILE A 150 1.07 10.41 15.44
N VAL A 151 1.13 10.37 16.77
CA VAL A 151 0.05 9.85 17.62
C VAL A 151 -1.12 10.81 17.62
N GLU A 152 -0.85 12.11 17.75
CA GLU A 152 -1.86 13.18 17.68
C GLU A 152 -2.53 13.21 16.31
N ILE A 153 -1.75 13.19 15.23
CA ILE A 153 -2.25 13.13 13.85
C ILE A 153 -3.17 11.93 13.67
N ASN A 154 -2.72 10.74 14.04
CA ASN A 154 -3.49 9.51 13.87
C ASN A 154 -4.73 9.48 14.77
N THR A 155 -4.68 10.08 15.96
CA THR A 155 -5.82 10.17 16.87
C THR A 155 -6.98 10.93 16.24
N ILE A 156 -6.67 12.03 15.54
CA ILE A 156 -7.67 12.83 14.85
C ILE A 156 -8.13 12.11 13.57
N ARG A 157 -7.20 11.68 12.72
CA ARG A 157 -7.52 11.08 11.42
C ARG A 157 -8.37 9.83 11.54
N LYS A 158 -8.11 8.95 12.52
CA LYS A 158 -8.93 7.76 12.79
C LYS A 158 -10.41 8.06 13.08
N ARG A 159 -10.73 9.28 13.55
CA ARG A 159 -12.12 9.70 13.79
C ARG A 159 -12.83 10.16 12.52
N LEU A 160 -12.06 10.43 11.46
CA LEU A 160 -12.53 11.01 10.20
C LEU A 160 -12.48 10.01 9.04
N SER A 161 -12.08 8.75 9.31
CA SER A 161 -11.89 7.70 8.31
C SER A 161 -12.74 6.45 8.63
N ARG A 162 -13.14 5.75 7.58
CA ARG A 162 -13.81 4.42 7.66
C ARG A 162 -12.82 3.25 7.65
N VAL A 163 -11.58 3.50 7.24
CA VAL A 163 -10.53 2.50 7.06
C VAL A 163 -9.30 2.82 7.89
#